data_12b2621eca5f24ac2a3221f908af28ac
#
_entry.id   12b2621eca5f24ac2a3221f908af28ac
#
_cell.length_a   1.000
_cell.length_b   1.000
_cell.length_c   1.000
_cell.angle_alpha   90.00
_cell.angle_beta   90.00
_cell.angle_gamma   90.00
#
_symmetry.space_group_name_H-M   'P 1'
#
loop_
_entity.id
_entity.type
_entity.pdbx_description
1 polymer ?
#
loop_
_entity_poly.entity_id
_entity_poly.type
_entity_poly.pdbx_seq_one_letter_code
_entity_poly.pdbx_strand_id
1 'polypeptide(L)'
;MQIKSQKLSKVKNISHGFFSKKGGYSKGIYESLNCGLGSKDKKIHVIKNIEVIKKKFNCNNINLLNQIHSNKIIHLKRKNKNIRLGYADGIFTSLNKIIIGVLTADCVPILFSSRCGKFICAVHGGWKGLHKNIIKNALKLFIKNKIKKNDIICAIGPCIGFKSYEVKSDFKSKIINKNSKYQKLFKIKKGKIFFNIKQYALTKLIEQKISKKNIQMIDKDTYSSPKFFFSFRRSVHKKEDDYGRNISVIVKDS
;
A
#
# COMPACT_ATOMS: atom_id res chain seq x y z
N MET A 1 -3.08 -3.34 15.99
CA MET A 1 -3.96 -2.15 15.79
C MET A 1 -4.26 -2.01 14.30
N GLN A 2 -5.52 -1.77 13.94
CA GLN A 2 -6.01 -1.53 12.58
C GLN A 2 -6.40 -0.07 12.42
N ILE A 3 -5.90 0.59 11.37
CA ILE A 3 -6.29 1.95 11.00
C ILE A 3 -7.24 1.85 9.82
N LYS A 4 -8.39 2.52 9.90
CA LYS A 4 -9.41 2.55 8.86
C LYS A 4 -9.48 3.93 8.20
N SER A 5 -9.82 3.96 6.93
CA SER A 5 -10.19 5.18 6.21
C SER A 5 -11.67 5.45 6.43
N GLN A 6 -12.01 6.62 6.94
CA GLN A 6 -13.43 7.03 7.09
C GLN A 6 -14.17 7.04 5.74
N LYS A 7 -13.49 7.40 4.65
CA LYS A 7 -14.10 7.43 3.31
C LYS A 7 -14.39 6.04 2.77
N LEU A 8 -13.46 5.10 2.92
CA LEU A 8 -13.69 3.70 2.52
C LEU A 8 -14.69 3.00 3.44
N SER A 9 -14.74 3.35 4.74
CA SER A 9 -15.72 2.79 5.68
C SER A 9 -17.17 3.20 5.38
N LYS A 10 -17.38 4.27 4.58
CA LYS A 10 -18.72 4.69 4.12
C LYS A 10 -19.20 3.93 2.89
N VAL A 11 -18.35 3.13 2.25
CA VAL A 11 -18.76 2.30 1.11
C VAL A 11 -19.38 1.03 1.65
N LYS A 12 -20.64 0.75 1.27
CA LYS A 12 -21.36 -0.47 1.67
C LYS A 12 -20.62 -1.71 1.19
N ASN A 13 -20.68 -2.79 1.96
CA ASN A 13 -20.10 -4.09 1.68
C ASN A 13 -18.57 -4.08 1.45
N ILE A 14 -17.85 -3.10 2.04
CA ILE A 14 -16.40 -3.03 1.96
C ILE A 14 -15.80 -2.94 3.36
N SER A 15 -14.94 -3.88 3.66
CA SER A 15 -14.08 -3.85 4.84
C SER A 15 -12.62 -3.66 4.42
N HIS A 16 -11.84 -2.93 5.22
CA HIS A 16 -10.45 -2.63 4.91
C HIS A 16 -9.64 -2.31 6.16
N GLY A 17 -8.32 -2.33 6.03
CA GLY A 17 -7.43 -1.89 7.11
C GLY A 17 -5.99 -1.72 6.67
N PHE A 18 -5.35 -0.73 7.27
CA PHE A 18 -3.91 -0.55 7.32
C PHE A 18 -3.45 -1.04 8.69
N PHE A 19 -2.67 -2.10 8.73
CA PHE A 19 -2.31 -2.74 9.99
C PHE A 19 -0.98 -2.23 10.51
N SER A 20 -0.93 -1.99 11.82
CA SER A 20 0.33 -1.81 12.53
C SER A 20 1.02 -3.16 12.73
N LYS A 21 2.28 -3.14 13.15
CA LYS A 21 3.05 -4.34 13.47
C LYS A 21 2.62 -5.06 14.77
N LYS A 22 1.59 -4.57 15.48
CA LYS A 22 1.15 -5.14 16.77
C LYS A 22 0.16 -6.29 16.61
N GLY A 23 0.23 -7.26 17.53
CA GLY A 23 -0.75 -8.34 17.64
C GLY A 23 -0.47 -9.55 16.76
N GLY A 24 0.81 -9.86 16.53
CA GLY A 24 1.26 -11.03 15.80
C GLY A 24 2.15 -11.96 16.62
N TYR A 25 2.77 -12.91 15.93
CA TYR A 25 3.56 -14.02 16.51
C TYR A 25 5.06 -13.89 16.27
N SER A 26 5.50 -13.03 15.37
CA SER A 26 6.91 -12.85 15.04
C SER A 26 7.68 -12.21 16.20
N LYS A 27 8.99 -12.48 16.27
CA LYS A 27 9.89 -12.02 17.34
C LYS A 27 11.07 -11.23 16.75
N GLY A 28 11.87 -10.59 17.62
CA GLY A 28 13.05 -9.82 17.24
C GLY A 28 12.73 -8.67 16.30
N ILE A 29 13.51 -8.47 15.24
CA ILE A 29 13.32 -7.40 14.25
C ILE A 29 11.96 -7.48 13.53
N TYR A 30 11.30 -8.63 13.56
CA TYR A 30 9.99 -8.89 12.95
C TYR A 30 8.81 -8.73 13.92
N GLU A 31 9.07 -8.33 15.18
CA GLU A 31 8.03 -8.19 16.20
C GLU A 31 6.97 -7.17 15.78
N SER A 32 5.71 -7.57 15.74
CA SER A 32 5.09 -8.86 15.98
C SER A 32 4.28 -9.35 14.75
N LEU A 33 3.55 -8.48 14.05
CA LEU A 33 2.64 -8.82 12.94
C LEU A 33 3.36 -8.66 11.58
N ASN A 34 4.48 -9.36 11.39
CA ASN A 34 5.14 -9.41 10.09
C ASN A 34 4.36 -10.34 9.16
N CYS A 35 3.85 -9.80 8.05
CA CYS A 35 3.14 -10.57 7.02
C CYS A 35 4.00 -10.81 5.76
N GLY A 36 5.28 -10.53 5.82
CA GLY A 36 6.22 -10.63 4.71
C GLY A 36 6.69 -12.05 4.43
N LEU A 37 5.97 -12.82 3.60
CA LEU A 37 6.37 -14.18 3.19
C LEU A 37 7.77 -14.27 2.53
N GLY A 38 8.35 -13.16 2.11
CA GLY A 38 9.70 -13.08 1.55
C GLY A 38 10.73 -12.54 2.55
N SER A 39 10.40 -12.43 3.84
CA SER A 39 11.36 -12.10 4.89
C SER A 39 12.12 -13.33 5.37
N LYS A 40 13.24 -13.12 6.05
CA LYS A 40 14.01 -14.17 6.75
C LYS A 40 13.35 -14.63 8.07
N ASP A 41 12.15 -14.12 8.39
CA ASP A 41 11.36 -14.53 9.55
C ASP A 41 10.95 -16.01 9.45
N LYS A 42 10.67 -16.65 10.59
CA LYS A 42 10.14 -18.01 10.63
C LYS A 42 8.81 -18.08 9.86
N LYS A 43 8.76 -18.90 8.80
CA LYS A 43 7.57 -19.04 7.93
C LYS A 43 6.29 -19.31 8.73
N ILE A 44 6.38 -20.13 9.80
CA ILE A 44 5.24 -20.44 10.65
C ILE A 44 4.66 -19.20 11.33
N HIS A 45 5.51 -18.25 11.77
CA HIS A 45 5.06 -17.00 12.37
C HIS A 45 4.36 -16.12 11.35
N VAL A 46 4.93 -15.99 10.14
CA VAL A 46 4.35 -15.20 9.06
C VAL A 46 2.98 -15.77 8.65
N ILE A 47 2.85 -17.09 8.56
CA ILE A 47 1.57 -17.75 8.25
C ILE A 47 0.56 -17.47 9.37
N LYS A 48 0.93 -17.64 10.64
CA LYS A 48 0.06 -17.30 11.79
C LYS A 48 -0.37 -15.83 11.75
N ASN A 49 0.52 -14.92 11.39
CA ASN A 49 0.18 -13.50 11.24
C ASN A 49 -0.83 -13.25 10.11
N ILE A 50 -0.71 -13.95 9.00
CA ILE A 50 -1.68 -13.89 7.90
C ILE A 50 -3.04 -14.44 8.35
N GLU A 51 -3.07 -15.52 9.14
CA GLU A 51 -4.32 -16.06 9.72
C GLU A 51 -4.99 -15.06 10.68
N VAL A 52 -4.22 -14.27 11.46
CA VAL A 52 -4.79 -13.16 12.26
C VAL A 52 -5.55 -12.18 11.37
N ILE A 53 -4.98 -11.83 10.19
CA ILE A 53 -5.65 -10.94 9.24
C ILE A 53 -6.92 -11.60 8.67
N LYS A 54 -6.86 -12.87 8.27
CA LYS A 54 -8.01 -13.60 7.73
C LYS A 54 -9.17 -13.66 8.74
N LYS A 55 -8.87 -14.03 9.98
CA LYS A 55 -9.85 -14.07 11.08
C LYS A 55 -10.51 -12.71 11.32
N LYS A 56 -9.72 -11.61 11.25
CA LYS A 56 -10.21 -10.24 11.46
C LYS A 56 -11.31 -9.83 10.48
N PHE A 57 -11.31 -10.37 9.26
CA PHE A 57 -12.30 -10.10 8.21
C PHE A 57 -13.27 -11.27 7.97
N ASN A 58 -13.22 -12.30 8.81
CA ASN A 58 -14.02 -13.52 8.63
C ASN A 58 -13.93 -14.06 7.18
N CYS A 59 -12.70 -14.20 6.68
CA CYS A 59 -12.41 -14.64 5.33
C CYS A 59 -11.35 -15.72 5.34
N ASN A 60 -11.59 -16.81 4.57
CA ASN A 60 -10.63 -17.92 4.45
C ASN A 60 -9.56 -17.67 3.38
N ASN A 61 -9.80 -16.75 2.45
CA ASN A 61 -8.89 -16.48 1.34
C ASN A 61 -8.27 -15.09 1.43
N ILE A 62 -6.96 -15.04 1.31
CA ILE A 62 -6.17 -13.82 1.16
C ILE A 62 -5.23 -13.96 -0.02
N ASN A 63 -5.17 -12.95 -0.86
CA ASN A 63 -4.27 -12.91 -1.99
C ASN A 63 -3.33 -11.71 -1.89
N LEU A 64 -2.05 -12.01 -1.95
CA LEU A 64 -0.93 -11.08 -1.92
C LEU A 64 -0.10 -11.25 -3.20
N LEU A 65 0.99 -10.49 -3.33
CA LEU A 65 1.84 -10.47 -4.52
C LEU A 65 3.31 -10.67 -4.15
N ASN A 66 4.08 -11.16 -5.11
CA ASN A 66 5.51 -10.93 -5.17
C ASN A 66 5.73 -9.52 -5.76
N GLN A 67 5.86 -8.52 -4.90
CA GLN A 67 5.97 -7.12 -5.28
C GLN A 67 7.37 -6.82 -5.84
N ILE A 68 7.44 -6.24 -7.03
CA ILE A 68 8.67 -6.00 -7.79
C ILE A 68 8.87 -4.53 -8.18
N HIS A 69 8.13 -3.62 -7.54
CA HIS A 69 8.14 -2.18 -7.81
C HIS A 69 7.80 -1.84 -9.28
N SER A 70 6.91 -2.61 -9.88
CA SER A 70 6.39 -2.43 -11.23
C SER A 70 5.15 -1.53 -11.27
N ASN A 71 4.54 -1.42 -12.44
CA ASN A 71 3.22 -0.82 -12.62
C ASN A 71 2.14 -1.85 -12.99
N LYS A 72 2.44 -3.15 -12.82
CA LYS A 72 1.55 -4.25 -13.16
C LYS A 72 0.46 -4.43 -12.10
N ILE A 73 -0.78 -4.60 -12.54
CA ILE A 73 -1.94 -4.92 -11.70
C ILE A 73 -2.50 -6.26 -12.17
N ILE A 74 -2.68 -7.19 -11.26
CA ILE A 74 -3.37 -8.47 -11.54
C ILE A 74 -4.88 -8.24 -11.38
N HIS A 75 -5.66 -8.56 -12.42
CA HIS A 75 -7.12 -8.66 -12.32
C HIS A 75 -7.49 -10.07 -11.91
N LEU A 76 -7.82 -10.24 -10.63
CA LEU A 76 -8.24 -11.52 -10.07
C LEU A 76 -9.72 -11.76 -10.40
N LYS A 77 -9.98 -12.64 -11.36
CA LYS A 77 -11.33 -12.97 -11.87
C LYS A 77 -11.93 -14.25 -11.27
N ARG A 78 -11.11 -15.10 -10.67
CA ARG A 78 -11.51 -16.37 -10.05
C ARG A 78 -10.85 -16.49 -8.69
N LYS A 79 -11.53 -17.20 -7.76
CA LYS A 79 -10.95 -17.51 -6.45
C LYS A 79 -9.64 -18.29 -6.64
N ASN A 80 -8.63 -17.90 -5.87
CA ASN A 80 -7.33 -18.56 -5.88
C ASN A 80 -6.96 -18.92 -4.44
N LYS A 81 -6.66 -20.19 -4.19
CA LYS A 81 -6.26 -20.68 -2.87
C LYS A 81 -4.82 -20.27 -2.51
N ASN A 82 -3.99 -19.98 -3.49
CA ASN A 82 -2.61 -19.56 -3.26
C ASN A 82 -2.57 -18.16 -2.67
N ILE A 83 -1.82 -17.98 -1.60
CA ILE A 83 -1.64 -16.67 -0.97
C ILE A 83 -0.95 -15.72 -1.96
N ARG A 84 0.04 -16.19 -2.72
CA ARG A 84 0.76 -15.38 -3.72
C ARG A 84 0.23 -15.62 -5.13
N LEU A 85 -0.22 -14.56 -5.79
CA LEU A 85 -0.77 -14.61 -7.15
C LEU A 85 0.27 -14.51 -8.27
N GLY A 86 1.50 -14.12 -7.95
CA GLY A 86 2.55 -13.87 -8.95
C GLY A 86 3.22 -12.50 -8.81
N TYR A 87 3.94 -12.08 -9.84
CA TYR A 87 4.77 -10.86 -9.84
C TYR A 87 3.99 -9.64 -10.34
N ALA A 88 3.64 -8.74 -9.45
CA ALA A 88 2.94 -7.48 -9.71
C ALA A 88 2.98 -6.59 -8.47
N ASP A 89 2.41 -5.38 -8.56
CA ASP A 89 2.36 -4.41 -7.47
C ASP A 89 0.93 -3.91 -7.18
N GLY A 90 -0.08 -4.58 -7.73
CA GLY A 90 -1.47 -4.34 -7.38
C GLY A 90 -2.38 -5.49 -7.76
N ILE A 91 -3.50 -5.59 -7.05
CA ILE A 91 -4.57 -6.57 -7.27
C ILE A 91 -5.88 -5.82 -7.40
N PHE A 92 -6.65 -6.15 -8.43
CA PHE A 92 -8.00 -5.64 -8.67
C PHE A 92 -8.97 -6.81 -8.75
N THR A 93 -10.16 -6.71 -8.14
CA THR A 93 -11.18 -7.76 -8.19
C THR A 93 -12.59 -7.25 -7.92
N SER A 94 -13.59 -8.05 -8.31
CA SER A 94 -15.00 -7.91 -7.92
C SER A 94 -15.49 -9.10 -7.07
N LEU A 95 -14.61 -10.02 -6.72
CA LEU A 95 -14.95 -11.22 -5.99
C LEU A 95 -15.28 -10.93 -4.52
N ASN A 96 -16.30 -11.63 -3.99
CA ASN A 96 -16.71 -11.52 -2.59
C ASN A 96 -15.88 -12.42 -1.69
N LYS A 97 -15.73 -12.04 -0.41
CA LYS A 97 -15.08 -12.83 0.63
C LYS A 97 -13.66 -13.27 0.27
N ILE A 98 -12.96 -12.39 -0.43
CA ILE A 98 -11.53 -12.53 -0.73
C ILE A 98 -10.82 -11.27 -0.29
N ILE A 99 -9.88 -11.42 0.62
CA ILE A 99 -8.99 -10.33 1.01
C ILE A 99 -7.94 -10.15 -0.07
N ILE A 100 -7.81 -8.95 -0.61
CA ILE A 100 -6.66 -8.58 -1.42
C ILE A 100 -5.81 -7.58 -0.65
N GLY A 101 -4.48 -7.68 -0.76
CA GLY A 101 -3.60 -6.83 0.03
C GLY A 101 -2.24 -6.59 -0.59
N VAL A 102 -1.55 -5.61 -0.03
CA VAL A 102 -0.16 -5.27 -0.32
C VAL A 102 0.65 -5.16 0.95
N LEU A 103 1.94 -5.45 0.83
CA LEU A 103 2.92 -5.40 1.90
C LEU A 103 3.82 -4.19 1.71
N THR A 104 4.08 -3.46 2.78
CA THR A 104 4.93 -2.27 2.73
C THR A 104 5.83 -2.16 3.96
N ALA A 105 7.01 -1.58 3.74
CA ALA A 105 7.84 -0.97 4.76
C ALA A 105 8.39 0.30 4.12
N ASP A 106 7.72 1.43 4.37
CA ASP A 106 7.95 2.78 3.81
C ASP A 106 7.26 3.11 2.48
N CYS A 107 7.07 2.16 1.56
CA CYS A 107 6.30 2.41 0.34
C CYS A 107 4.83 2.73 0.66
N VAL A 108 4.15 3.41 -0.25
CA VAL A 108 2.77 3.88 -0.08
C VAL A 108 1.78 2.76 -0.40
N PRO A 109 1.00 2.23 0.55
CA PRO A 109 -0.13 1.38 0.23
C PRO A 109 -1.32 2.26 -0.17
N ILE A 110 -2.00 1.92 -1.27
CA ILE A 110 -3.21 2.62 -1.71
C ILE A 110 -4.34 1.60 -1.88
N LEU A 111 -5.45 1.83 -1.19
CA LEU A 111 -6.64 1.02 -1.30
C LEU A 111 -7.72 1.79 -2.06
N PHE A 112 -8.40 1.11 -2.99
CA PHE A 112 -9.45 1.68 -3.81
C PHE A 112 -10.72 0.86 -3.73
N SER A 113 -11.86 1.53 -3.82
CA SER A 113 -13.16 0.92 -4.05
C SER A 113 -13.99 1.75 -5.02
N SER A 114 -14.83 1.10 -5.82
CA SER A 114 -15.94 1.80 -6.45
C SER A 114 -16.95 2.24 -5.37
N ARG A 115 -17.64 3.37 -5.56
CA ARG A 115 -18.65 3.89 -4.61
C ARG A 115 -19.78 2.88 -4.35
N CYS A 116 -20.14 2.09 -5.37
CA CYS A 116 -21.13 1.00 -5.23
C CYS A 116 -20.58 -0.27 -4.56
N GLY A 117 -19.30 -0.30 -4.14
CA GLY A 117 -18.68 -1.46 -3.51
C GLY A 117 -18.42 -2.66 -4.43
N LYS A 118 -18.73 -2.58 -5.73
CA LYS A 118 -18.62 -3.71 -6.66
C LYS A 118 -17.18 -4.13 -6.97
N PHE A 119 -16.25 -3.17 -7.03
CA PHE A 119 -14.85 -3.40 -7.37
C PHE A 119 -13.93 -2.82 -6.32
N ILE A 120 -12.88 -3.57 -6.00
CA ILE A 120 -11.82 -3.16 -5.07
C ILE A 120 -10.44 -3.33 -5.70
N CYS A 121 -9.48 -2.52 -5.24
CA CYS A 121 -8.09 -2.65 -5.66
C CYS A 121 -7.15 -2.30 -4.50
N ALA A 122 -6.06 -3.06 -4.36
CA ALA A 122 -4.95 -2.77 -3.47
C ALA A 122 -3.67 -2.56 -4.29
N VAL A 123 -2.94 -1.46 -4.04
CA VAL A 123 -1.76 -1.05 -4.82
C VAL A 123 -0.58 -0.79 -3.89
N HIS A 124 0.56 -1.38 -4.21
CA HIS A 124 1.87 -1.04 -3.66
C HIS A 124 2.48 0.13 -4.45
N GLY A 125 2.43 1.31 -3.86
CA GLY A 125 2.93 2.55 -4.44
C GLY A 125 4.38 2.84 -4.02
N GLY A 126 5.33 1.96 -4.36
CA GLY A 126 6.74 2.32 -4.32
C GLY A 126 7.03 3.43 -5.36
N TRP A 127 8.10 4.23 -5.12
CA TRP A 127 8.39 5.37 -6.02
C TRP A 127 8.54 4.98 -7.51
N LYS A 128 9.16 3.80 -7.79
CA LYS A 128 9.29 3.27 -9.15
C LYS A 128 7.92 2.98 -9.79
N GLY A 129 7.01 2.33 -9.03
CA GLY A 129 5.66 2.03 -9.50
C GLY A 129 4.83 3.30 -9.73
N LEU A 130 4.89 4.27 -8.81
CA LEU A 130 4.24 5.58 -8.96
C LEU A 130 4.78 6.33 -10.19
N HIS A 131 6.10 6.32 -10.37
CA HIS A 131 6.77 6.93 -11.54
C HIS A 131 6.35 6.27 -12.87
N LYS A 132 6.19 4.94 -12.88
CA LYS A 132 5.70 4.14 -14.02
C LYS A 132 4.16 4.15 -14.16
N ASN A 133 3.46 5.03 -13.42
CA ASN A 133 2.00 5.23 -13.49
C ASN A 133 1.15 4.03 -13.05
N ILE A 134 1.52 3.32 -12.00
CA ILE A 134 0.72 2.21 -11.45
C ILE A 134 -0.72 2.63 -11.12
N ILE A 135 -0.90 3.85 -10.60
CA ILE A 135 -2.24 4.42 -10.31
C ILE A 135 -3.08 4.49 -11.59
N LYS A 136 -2.52 4.99 -12.71
CA LYS A 136 -3.22 5.02 -14.00
C LYS A 136 -3.67 3.62 -14.42
N ASN A 137 -2.82 2.60 -14.23
CA ASN A 137 -3.15 1.21 -14.57
C ASN A 137 -4.25 0.64 -13.69
N ALA A 138 -4.23 0.93 -12.37
CA ALA A 138 -5.33 0.57 -11.48
C ALA A 138 -6.66 1.20 -11.94
N LEU A 139 -6.67 2.51 -12.21
CA LEU A 139 -7.87 3.22 -12.64
C LEU A 139 -8.40 2.77 -13.99
N LYS A 140 -7.53 2.36 -14.94
CA LYS A 140 -7.96 1.76 -16.20
C LYS A 140 -8.87 0.54 -16.00
N LEU A 141 -8.62 -0.28 -14.97
CA LEU A 141 -9.45 -1.45 -14.68
C LEU A 141 -10.83 -1.05 -14.16
N PHE A 142 -10.94 -0.02 -13.33
CA PHE A 142 -12.24 0.52 -12.92
C PHE A 142 -13.02 1.06 -14.14
N ILE A 143 -12.37 1.86 -14.99
CA ILE A 143 -12.99 2.45 -16.19
C ILE A 143 -13.43 1.36 -17.17
N LYS A 144 -12.59 0.33 -17.42
CA LYS A 144 -12.93 -0.83 -18.26
C LYS A 144 -14.17 -1.56 -17.75
N ASN A 145 -14.41 -1.52 -16.44
CA ASN A 145 -15.60 -2.08 -15.80
C ASN A 145 -16.72 -1.03 -15.60
N LYS A 146 -16.76 0.02 -16.42
CA LYS A 146 -17.81 1.06 -16.49
C LYS A 146 -17.96 1.89 -15.20
N ILE A 147 -16.93 1.93 -14.34
CA ILE A 147 -16.91 2.80 -13.15
C ILE A 147 -16.33 4.16 -13.51
N LYS A 148 -17.12 5.22 -13.29
CA LYS A 148 -16.69 6.60 -13.53
C LYS A 148 -15.65 7.01 -12.51
N LYS A 149 -14.69 7.89 -12.88
CA LYS A 149 -13.63 8.36 -11.97
C LYS A 149 -14.17 9.02 -10.70
N ASN A 150 -15.29 9.72 -10.80
CA ASN A 150 -15.96 10.36 -9.68
C ASN A 150 -16.58 9.37 -8.68
N ASP A 151 -16.72 8.10 -9.08
CA ASP A 151 -17.25 7.03 -8.24
C ASP A 151 -16.13 6.12 -7.68
N ILE A 152 -14.88 6.52 -7.81
CA ILE A 152 -13.76 5.82 -7.22
C ILE A 152 -13.37 6.53 -5.93
N ILE A 153 -13.40 5.78 -4.82
CA ILE A 153 -12.96 6.20 -3.49
C ILE A 153 -11.60 5.57 -3.23
N CYS A 154 -10.65 6.31 -2.67
CA CYS A 154 -9.34 5.76 -2.35
C CYS A 154 -8.78 6.29 -1.02
N ALA A 155 -7.95 5.47 -0.42
CA ALA A 155 -7.20 5.81 0.78
C ALA A 155 -5.71 5.55 0.58
N ILE A 156 -4.88 6.55 0.88
CA ILE A 156 -3.43 6.46 0.96
C ILE A 156 -3.08 6.13 2.40
N GLY A 157 -2.45 4.96 2.62
CA GLY A 157 -2.11 4.47 3.95
C GLY A 157 -0.79 5.00 4.52
N PRO A 158 -0.39 4.49 5.70
CA PRO A 158 0.88 4.82 6.33
C PRO A 158 2.07 4.49 5.42
N CYS A 159 3.01 5.41 5.32
CA CYS A 159 4.23 5.28 4.53
C CYS A 159 5.33 6.13 5.16
N ILE A 160 6.54 6.11 4.62
CA ILE A 160 7.63 6.97 5.10
C ILE A 160 7.24 8.45 4.97
N GLY A 161 7.46 9.21 6.03
CA GLY A 161 7.12 10.63 6.11
C GLY A 161 8.10 11.51 5.31
N PHE A 162 7.65 12.72 5.00
CA PHE A 162 8.45 13.69 4.25
C PHE A 162 9.79 14.03 4.94
N LYS A 163 9.77 14.18 6.26
CA LYS A 163 10.97 14.50 7.05
C LYS A 163 11.91 13.31 7.25
N SER A 164 11.48 12.11 6.88
CA SER A 164 12.19 10.84 7.09
C SER A 164 12.73 10.23 5.79
N TYR A 165 12.25 10.70 4.62
CA TYR A 165 12.63 10.13 3.34
C TYR A 165 13.73 10.96 2.65
N GLU A 166 14.95 10.84 3.17
CA GLU A 166 16.15 11.39 2.53
C GLU A 166 16.44 10.65 1.23
N VAL A 167 16.78 11.38 0.17
CA VAL A 167 17.08 10.89 -1.17
C VAL A 167 18.30 11.60 -1.76
N LYS A 168 18.94 10.99 -2.76
CA LYS A 168 20.08 11.58 -3.48
C LYS A 168 19.64 12.53 -4.60
N SER A 169 20.58 13.31 -5.13
CA SER A 169 20.33 14.29 -6.21
C SER A 169 19.88 13.64 -7.52
N ASP A 170 20.47 12.48 -7.88
CA ASP A 170 20.08 11.70 -9.06
C ASP A 170 18.61 11.25 -9.00
N PHE A 171 18.14 10.83 -7.82
CA PHE A 171 16.73 10.52 -7.59
C PHE A 171 15.84 11.75 -7.82
N LYS A 172 16.23 12.92 -7.28
CA LYS A 172 15.49 14.17 -7.46
C LYS A 172 15.38 14.52 -8.95
N SER A 173 16.50 14.50 -9.67
CA SER A 173 16.56 14.79 -11.11
C SER A 173 15.64 13.84 -11.89
N LYS A 174 15.68 12.53 -11.60
CA LYS A 174 14.84 11.53 -12.24
C LYS A 174 13.34 11.78 -12.10
N ILE A 175 12.91 12.26 -10.94
CA ILE A 175 11.49 12.58 -10.70
C ILE A 175 11.09 13.88 -11.40
N ILE A 176 11.94 14.92 -11.33
CA ILE A 176 11.66 16.26 -11.89
C ILE A 176 11.68 16.24 -13.42
N ASN A 177 12.59 15.49 -14.05
CA ASN A 177 12.69 15.37 -15.52
C ASN A 177 11.39 14.83 -16.14
N LYS A 178 10.60 14.06 -15.40
CA LYS A 178 9.28 13.61 -15.87
C LYS A 178 8.24 14.72 -15.90
N ASN A 179 8.30 15.64 -14.94
CA ASN A 179 7.44 16.80 -14.84
C ASN A 179 8.04 17.79 -13.82
N SER A 180 8.40 19.00 -14.26
CA SER A 180 8.99 20.04 -13.42
C SER A 180 8.12 20.41 -12.21
N LYS A 181 6.81 20.29 -12.31
CA LYS A 181 5.86 20.51 -11.19
C LYS A 181 6.14 19.61 -9.97
N TYR A 182 6.88 18.51 -10.13
CA TYR A 182 7.28 17.65 -9.01
C TYR A 182 8.40 18.23 -8.16
N GLN A 183 9.03 19.33 -8.56
CA GLN A 183 10.01 20.07 -7.75
C GLN A 183 9.49 20.36 -6.34
N LYS A 184 8.22 20.77 -6.20
CA LYS A 184 7.55 21.06 -4.92
C LYS A 184 7.41 19.86 -3.96
N LEU A 185 7.66 18.64 -4.43
CA LEU A 185 7.66 17.42 -3.62
C LEU A 185 8.98 17.22 -2.86
N PHE A 186 9.95 18.06 -3.11
CA PHE A 186 11.27 18.02 -2.48
C PHE A 186 11.47 19.21 -1.55
N LYS A 187 12.25 18.98 -0.48
CA LYS A 187 12.75 20.00 0.42
C LYS A 187 14.23 19.74 0.68
N ILE A 188 15.01 20.81 0.66
CA ILE A 188 16.43 20.76 1.07
C ILE A 188 16.52 21.31 2.49
N LYS A 189 17.16 20.56 3.38
CA LYS A 189 17.42 20.97 4.76
C LYS A 189 18.81 20.48 5.18
N LYS A 190 19.69 21.39 5.62
CA LYS A 190 21.08 21.08 6.02
C LYS A 190 21.81 20.22 4.97
N GLY A 191 21.77 20.62 3.68
CA GLY A 191 22.39 19.92 2.57
C GLY A 191 21.73 18.61 2.14
N LYS A 192 20.75 18.10 2.88
CA LYS A 192 20.02 16.85 2.60
C LYS A 192 18.74 17.11 1.85
N ILE A 193 18.44 16.24 0.88
CA ILE A 193 17.23 16.30 0.06
C ILE A 193 16.19 15.32 0.60
N PHE A 194 14.99 15.81 0.87
CA PHE A 194 13.85 15.00 1.34
C PHE A 194 12.76 14.96 0.30
N PHE A 195 12.11 13.80 0.14
CA PHE A 195 11.04 13.55 -0.84
C PHE A 195 9.71 13.20 -0.17
N ASN A 196 8.63 13.87 -0.58
CA ASN A 196 7.28 13.59 -0.09
C ASN A 196 6.58 12.56 -0.98
N ILE A 197 6.83 11.27 -0.74
CA ILE A 197 6.23 10.18 -1.51
C ILE A 197 4.71 10.10 -1.33
N LYS A 198 4.18 10.45 -0.14
CA LYS A 198 2.73 10.50 0.12
C LYS A 198 2.06 11.55 -0.76
N GLN A 199 2.63 12.74 -0.81
CA GLN A 199 2.15 13.82 -1.67
C GLN A 199 2.33 13.49 -3.16
N TYR A 200 3.38 12.75 -3.53
CA TYR A 200 3.56 12.26 -4.89
C TYR A 200 2.42 11.32 -5.29
N ALA A 201 2.05 10.37 -4.45
CA ALA A 201 0.90 9.49 -4.69
C ALA A 201 -0.41 10.28 -4.83
N LEU A 202 -0.66 11.27 -3.96
CA LEU A 202 -1.81 12.18 -4.08
C LEU A 202 -1.78 12.94 -5.40
N THR A 203 -0.65 13.51 -5.77
CA THR A 203 -0.49 14.25 -7.05
C THR A 203 -0.82 13.34 -8.24
N LYS A 204 -0.32 12.08 -8.23
CA LYS A 204 -0.64 11.10 -9.28
C LYS A 204 -2.13 10.74 -9.35
N LEU A 205 -2.86 10.71 -8.23
CA LEU A 205 -4.32 10.52 -8.22
C LEU A 205 -5.06 11.72 -8.82
N ILE A 206 -4.65 12.93 -8.45
CA ILE A 206 -5.24 14.18 -8.96
C ILE A 206 -4.98 14.34 -10.47
N GLU A 207 -3.77 14.03 -10.95
CA GLU A 207 -3.43 14.01 -12.38
C GLU A 207 -4.32 13.04 -13.18
N GLN A 208 -4.77 11.97 -12.55
CA GLN A 208 -5.74 11.04 -13.14
C GLN A 208 -7.19 11.51 -12.99
N LYS A 209 -7.42 12.74 -12.53
CA LYS A 209 -8.75 13.36 -12.34
C LYS A 209 -9.62 12.67 -11.28
N ILE A 210 -9.00 12.07 -10.25
CA ILE A 210 -9.72 11.66 -9.05
C ILE A 210 -9.95 12.88 -8.16
N SER A 211 -11.20 13.12 -7.79
CA SER A 211 -11.56 14.26 -6.95
C SER A 211 -10.94 14.14 -5.55
N LYS A 212 -10.38 15.25 -5.03
CA LYS A 212 -9.82 15.30 -3.65
C LYS A 212 -10.84 14.86 -2.59
N LYS A 213 -12.13 15.15 -2.79
CA LYS A 213 -13.21 14.70 -1.87
C LYS A 213 -13.32 13.18 -1.75
N ASN A 214 -12.83 12.43 -2.74
CA ASN A 214 -12.84 10.98 -2.76
C ASN A 214 -11.53 10.35 -2.26
N ILE A 215 -10.53 11.17 -1.91
CA ILE A 215 -9.22 10.70 -1.44
C ILE A 215 -9.12 10.97 0.05
N GLN A 216 -8.64 9.99 0.81
CA GLN A 216 -8.20 10.18 2.19
C GLN A 216 -6.74 9.78 2.35
N MET A 217 -5.98 10.60 3.04
CA MET A 217 -4.60 10.27 3.43
C MET A 217 -4.57 9.97 4.94
N ILE A 218 -3.91 8.87 5.30
CA ILE A 218 -3.62 8.55 6.70
C ILE A 218 -2.28 9.19 7.04
N ASP A 219 -2.31 10.14 7.96
CA ASP A 219 -1.10 10.87 8.36
C ASP A 219 -0.32 10.12 9.44
N LYS A 220 0.41 9.09 9.00
CA LYS A 220 1.35 8.32 9.82
C LYS A 220 2.64 8.11 9.05
N ASP A 221 3.76 8.30 9.74
CA ASP A 221 5.11 8.07 9.23
C ASP A 221 5.63 6.73 9.77
N THR A 222 5.94 5.79 8.87
CA THR A 222 6.42 4.45 9.24
C THR A 222 7.80 4.48 9.86
N TYR A 223 8.68 5.39 9.41
CA TYR A 223 10.03 5.54 9.93
C TYR A 223 10.04 6.08 11.37
N SER A 224 9.32 7.18 11.62
CA SER A 224 9.32 7.85 12.93
C SER A 224 8.39 7.20 13.96
N SER A 225 7.66 6.15 13.58
CA SER A 225 6.72 5.44 14.47
C SER A 225 7.13 3.97 14.71
N PRO A 226 8.30 3.68 15.32
CA PRO A 226 8.86 2.32 15.45
C PRO A 226 8.00 1.38 16.31
N LYS A 227 7.21 1.93 17.25
CA LYS A 227 6.27 1.15 18.06
C LYS A 227 5.10 0.58 17.26
N PHE A 228 4.81 1.16 16.07
CA PHE A 228 3.62 0.83 15.27
C PHE A 228 3.91 0.25 13.90
N PHE A 229 5.05 0.56 13.27
CA PHE A 229 5.29 0.16 11.90
C PHE A 229 6.70 -0.37 11.68
N PHE A 230 6.80 -1.36 10.79
CA PHE A 230 8.07 -1.71 10.16
C PHE A 230 8.47 -0.62 9.16
N SER A 231 9.78 -0.41 9.03
CA SER A 231 10.35 0.57 8.09
C SER A 231 11.68 0.05 7.55
N PHE A 232 11.78 -0.07 6.24
CA PHE A 232 13.01 -0.43 5.53
C PHE A 232 14.12 0.60 5.78
N ARG A 233 13.81 1.90 5.70
CA ARG A 233 14.78 2.96 5.94
C ARG A 233 15.36 2.87 7.36
N ARG A 234 14.54 2.56 8.34
CA ARG A 234 14.98 2.38 9.72
C ARG A 234 15.86 1.15 9.89
N SER A 235 15.53 0.02 9.24
CA SER A 235 16.37 -1.18 9.32
C SER A 235 17.75 -0.93 8.70
N VAL A 236 17.82 -0.22 7.56
CA VAL A 236 19.09 0.19 6.93
C VAL A 236 19.91 1.07 7.87
N HIS A 237 19.30 2.06 8.54
CA HIS A 237 20.00 2.92 9.50
C HIS A 237 20.48 2.16 10.73
N LYS A 238 19.78 1.10 11.12
CA LYS A 238 20.17 0.22 12.23
C LYS A 238 21.09 -0.92 11.82
N LYS A 239 21.45 -1.04 10.53
CA LYS A 239 22.24 -2.12 9.96
C LYS A 239 21.63 -3.51 10.25
N GLU A 240 20.29 -3.60 10.24
CA GLU A 240 19.57 -4.86 10.38
C GLU A 240 19.60 -5.64 9.05
N ASP A 241 19.78 -6.96 9.09
CA ASP A 241 19.93 -7.82 7.90
C ASP A 241 18.65 -7.99 7.08
N ASP A 242 17.49 -7.75 7.70
CA ASP A 242 16.17 -7.80 7.06
C ASP A 242 15.17 -6.94 7.85
N TYR A 243 13.92 -6.95 7.44
CA TYR A 243 12.85 -6.14 8.07
C TYR A 243 11.49 -6.79 7.89
N GLY A 244 10.58 -6.52 8.85
CA GLY A 244 9.19 -6.90 8.75
C GLY A 244 8.41 -6.05 7.73
N ARG A 245 7.26 -6.56 7.27
CA ARG A 245 6.37 -5.87 6.32
C ARG A 245 5.00 -5.66 6.94
N ASN A 246 4.54 -4.41 6.96
CA ASN A 246 3.18 -4.03 7.32
C ASN A 246 2.22 -4.49 6.21
N ILE A 247 1.03 -4.92 6.58
CA ILE A 247 0.01 -5.34 5.61
C ILE A 247 -1.12 -4.31 5.52
N SER A 248 -1.58 -4.05 4.29
CA SER A 248 -2.74 -3.21 4.00
C SER A 248 -3.69 -3.99 3.12
N VAL A 249 -4.93 -4.13 3.54
CA VAL A 249 -5.91 -5.02 2.89
C VAL A 249 -7.26 -4.36 2.68
N ILE A 250 -7.97 -4.88 1.69
CA ILE A 250 -9.36 -4.55 1.42
C ILE A 250 -10.10 -5.82 0.98
N VAL A 251 -11.35 -5.94 1.37
CA VAL A 251 -12.22 -7.07 1.06
C VAL A 251 -13.61 -6.56 0.69
N LYS A 252 -14.25 -7.25 -0.23
CA LYS A 252 -15.67 -7.10 -0.50
C LYS A 252 -16.43 -8.15 0.30
N ASP A 253 -17.32 -7.72 1.18
CA ASP A 253 -17.98 -8.58 2.17
C ASP A 253 -19.11 -9.44 1.56
N SER A 254 -19.84 -8.90 0.61
CA SER A 254 -20.94 -9.58 -0.11
C SER A 254 -21.10 -9.06 -1.53
#